data_c38ff23533fed97cf22b5c1d2131a69f
#
_entry.id   c38ff23533fed97cf22b5c1d2131a69f
#
_cell.length_a   1.000
_cell.length_b   1.000
_cell.length_c   1.000
_cell.angle_alpha   90.00
_cell.angle_beta   90.00
_cell.angle_gamma   90.00
#
_symmetry.space_group_name_H-M   'P 1'
#
loop_
_entity.id
_entity.type
_entity.pdbx_description
1 polymer ?
#
loop_
_entity_poly.entity_id
_entity_poly.type
_entity_poly.pdbx_seq_one_letter_code
_entity_poly.pdbx_strand_id
1 'polypeptide(L)'
;SRIEFAPGVECVPIPTNTLPPATHTNCYVLGVPGGPRVVIDPAAKCTEGLDILEQKIDEIKRSGSEILSTIFTHRHADHIGDMKAISEMYTAPIWATVETHEAIPACETDSMLKEGDSFQLDDVNWTIIETPGHCPGQICLVSEAGIVSADNVVQVGTILVPSGEGDMTSYIEGLHRLRDLD
;
A
#
# COMPACT_ATOMS: atom_id res chain seq x y z
N SER A 1 -10.02 11.72 -8.37
CA SER A 1 -10.68 10.84 -9.39
C SER A 1 -10.35 9.39 -9.07
N ARG A 2 -11.34 8.53 -9.18
CA ARG A 2 -11.23 7.08 -8.94
C ARG A 2 -10.77 6.41 -10.23
N ILE A 3 -9.80 5.51 -10.14
CA ILE A 3 -9.38 4.65 -11.23
C ILE A 3 -9.59 3.20 -10.77
N GLU A 4 -10.47 2.46 -11.42
CA GLU A 4 -10.64 1.03 -11.21
C GLU A 4 -9.78 0.28 -12.23
N PHE A 5 -8.75 -0.44 -11.77
CA PHE A 5 -7.85 -1.21 -12.63
C PHE A 5 -8.41 -2.59 -12.96
N ALA A 6 -9.09 -3.20 -12.00
CA ALA A 6 -9.78 -4.48 -12.12
C ALA A 6 -10.95 -4.49 -11.14
N PRO A 7 -11.93 -5.39 -11.29
CA PRO A 7 -12.99 -5.54 -10.28
C PRO A 7 -12.40 -5.72 -8.89
N GLY A 8 -12.78 -4.86 -7.95
CA GLY A 8 -12.27 -4.88 -6.58
C GLY A 8 -10.85 -4.34 -6.39
N VAL A 9 -10.26 -3.66 -7.38
CA VAL A 9 -8.96 -2.96 -7.25
C VAL A 9 -9.12 -1.51 -7.63
N GLU A 10 -9.22 -0.65 -6.65
CA GLU A 10 -9.37 0.79 -6.83
C GLU A 10 -8.09 1.53 -6.47
N CYS A 11 -7.68 2.48 -7.29
CA CYS A 11 -6.59 3.41 -7.02
C CYS A 11 -7.14 4.80 -6.70
N VAL A 12 -6.63 5.38 -5.64
CA VAL A 12 -6.91 6.73 -5.18
C VAL A 12 -5.58 7.50 -5.13
N PRO A 13 -5.26 8.31 -6.15
CA PRO A 13 -4.05 9.12 -6.12
C PRO A 13 -4.12 10.16 -4.99
N ILE A 14 -3.19 10.09 -4.06
CA ILE A 14 -3.07 11.01 -2.91
C ILE A 14 -1.91 11.96 -3.17
N PRO A 15 -2.11 13.29 -3.15
CA PRO A 15 -1.02 14.26 -3.23
C PRO A 15 -0.01 14.08 -2.11
N THR A 16 1.26 13.88 -2.46
CA THR A 16 2.37 13.67 -1.51
C THR A 16 3.63 14.40 -1.95
N ASN A 17 4.60 14.47 -1.05
CA ASN A 17 5.94 14.98 -1.35
C ASN A 17 6.86 13.87 -1.87
N THR A 18 6.33 13.00 -2.71
CA THR A 18 7.14 11.97 -3.39
C THR A 18 8.10 12.60 -4.40
N LEU A 19 9.01 11.78 -4.95
CA LEU A 19 10.06 12.28 -5.84
C LEU A 19 9.52 12.70 -7.21
N PRO A 20 9.91 13.90 -7.70
CA PRO A 20 9.56 14.33 -9.04
C PRO A 20 10.03 13.32 -10.12
N PRO A 21 9.29 13.16 -11.23
CA PRO A 21 8.14 13.95 -11.66
C PRO A 21 6.78 13.53 -11.03
N ALA A 22 6.75 12.50 -10.19
CA ALA A 22 5.53 12.13 -9.47
C ALA A 22 5.12 13.23 -8.48
N THR A 23 3.83 13.38 -8.28
CA THR A 23 3.22 14.35 -7.34
C THR A 23 2.22 13.69 -6.40
N HIS A 24 2.00 12.39 -6.60
CA HIS A 24 1.02 11.60 -5.86
C HIS A 24 1.58 10.22 -5.55
N THR A 25 1.17 9.68 -4.43
CA THR A 25 1.29 8.26 -4.11
C THR A 25 -0.06 7.58 -4.37
N ASN A 26 -0.04 6.40 -4.93
CA ASN A 26 -1.24 5.62 -5.18
C ASN A 26 -1.66 4.88 -3.92
N CYS A 27 -2.70 5.35 -3.26
CA CYS A 27 -3.42 4.54 -2.27
C CYS A 27 -4.31 3.54 -3.00
N TYR A 28 -4.26 2.26 -2.64
CA TYR A 28 -5.16 1.26 -3.19
C TYR A 28 -6.22 0.85 -2.19
N VAL A 29 -7.41 0.55 -2.69
CA VAL A 29 -8.51 -0.03 -1.92
C VAL A 29 -8.91 -1.32 -2.60
N LEU A 30 -8.64 -2.44 -1.92
CA LEU A 30 -8.98 -3.77 -2.38
C LEU A 30 -10.33 -4.23 -1.84
N GLY A 31 -10.99 -5.16 -2.56
CA GLY A 31 -12.30 -5.69 -2.25
C GLY A 31 -13.44 -4.97 -2.98
N VAL A 32 -14.65 -5.52 -2.95
CA VAL A 32 -15.83 -4.94 -3.61
C VAL A 32 -16.71 -4.14 -2.65
N PRO A 33 -17.49 -3.15 -3.13
CA PRO A 33 -18.46 -2.44 -2.30
C PRO A 33 -19.47 -3.38 -1.64
N GLY A 34 -19.69 -3.19 -0.34
CA GLY A 34 -20.56 -4.04 0.49
C GLY A 34 -19.85 -5.25 1.11
N GLY A 35 -18.66 -5.58 0.65
CA GLY A 35 -17.78 -6.60 1.21
C GLY A 35 -16.65 -6.03 2.08
N PRO A 36 -15.77 -6.91 2.59
CA PRO A 36 -14.58 -6.47 3.33
C PRO A 36 -13.61 -5.71 2.42
N ARG A 37 -12.93 -4.71 2.98
CA ARG A 37 -11.98 -3.85 2.25
C ARG A 37 -10.62 -3.86 2.94
N VAL A 38 -9.58 -3.73 2.13
CA VAL A 38 -8.22 -3.48 2.62
C VAL A 38 -7.73 -2.16 2.00
N VAL A 39 -7.19 -1.26 2.83
CA VAL A 39 -6.59 0.00 2.38
C VAL A 39 -5.07 -0.18 2.36
N ILE A 40 -4.42 0.16 1.24
CA ILE A 40 -2.97 0.05 1.08
C ILE A 40 -2.40 1.44 0.89
N ASP A 41 -1.36 1.76 1.65
CA ASP A 41 -0.62 3.03 1.59
C ASP A 41 -1.55 4.25 1.55
N PRO A 42 -2.26 4.58 2.64
CA PRO A 42 -3.17 5.73 2.67
C PRO A 42 -2.48 7.07 2.41
N ALA A 43 -1.18 7.20 2.68
CA ALA A 43 -0.27 8.25 2.21
C ALA A 43 -0.63 9.71 2.59
N ALA A 44 -1.87 9.99 2.97
CA ALA A 44 -2.41 11.33 3.15
C ALA A 44 -1.71 12.08 4.30
N LYS A 45 -1.23 13.30 4.02
CA LYS A 45 -0.58 14.17 5.02
C LYS A 45 -0.95 15.64 4.84
N CYS A 46 -1.01 16.14 3.61
CA CYS A 46 -1.48 17.50 3.36
C CYS A 46 -3.01 17.57 3.39
N THR A 47 -3.56 18.74 3.60
CA THR A 47 -5.02 18.96 3.69
C THR A 47 -5.76 18.34 2.50
N GLU A 48 -5.31 18.61 1.27
CA GLU A 48 -5.92 18.05 0.06
C GLU A 48 -5.91 16.51 0.04
N GLY A 49 -4.78 15.89 0.44
CA GLY A 49 -4.66 14.44 0.52
C GLY A 49 -5.57 13.84 1.59
N LEU A 50 -5.68 14.49 2.75
CA LEU A 50 -6.58 14.08 3.82
C LEU A 50 -8.04 14.19 3.40
N ASP A 51 -8.44 15.28 2.73
CA ASP A 51 -9.80 15.45 2.21
C ASP A 51 -10.17 14.36 1.18
N ILE A 52 -9.23 14.00 0.31
CA ILE A 52 -9.42 12.93 -0.70
C ILE A 52 -9.58 11.57 0.00
N LEU A 53 -8.71 11.27 0.95
CA LEU A 53 -8.79 10.00 1.69
C LEU A 53 -10.07 9.91 2.52
N GLU A 54 -10.46 10.98 3.24
CA GLU A 54 -11.68 11.03 4.04
C GLU A 54 -12.92 10.75 3.17
N GLN A 55 -13.02 11.40 2.00
CA GLN A 55 -14.10 11.14 1.06
C GLN A 55 -14.17 9.66 0.64
N LYS A 56 -13.00 9.01 0.43
CA LYS A 56 -12.94 7.60 0.08
C LYS A 56 -13.34 6.70 1.24
N ILE A 57 -12.89 6.98 2.44
CA ILE A 57 -13.28 6.24 3.65
C ILE A 57 -14.79 6.36 3.89
N ASP A 58 -15.36 7.54 3.72
CA ASP A 58 -16.81 7.76 3.81
C ASP A 58 -17.60 6.99 2.74
N GLU A 59 -17.06 6.89 1.53
CA GLU A 59 -17.64 6.05 0.47
C GLU A 59 -17.66 4.57 0.87
N ILE A 60 -16.54 4.06 1.42
CA ILE A 60 -16.42 2.70 1.93
C ILE A 60 -17.47 2.45 3.03
N LYS A 61 -17.56 3.32 4.02
CA LYS A 61 -18.54 3.22 5.13
C LYS A 61 -19.99 3.23 4.61
N ARG A 62 -20.30 4.14 3.68
CA ARG A 62 -21.65 4.25 3.09
C ARG A 62 -22.04 3.05 2.26
N SER A 63 -21.10 2.31 1.70
CA SER A 63 -21.35 1.06 0.99
C SER A 63 -21.68 -0.11 1.92
N GLY A 64 -21.58 0.07 3.24
CA GLY A 64 -21.72 -1.00 4.23
C GLY A 64 -20.50 -1.91 4.35
N SER A 65 -19.38 -1.50 3.77
CA SER A 65 -18.12 -2.23 3.85
C SER A 65 -17.43 -2.03 5.20
N GLU A 66 -16.71 -3.06 5.64
CA GLU A 66 -15.78 -3.01 6.76
C GLU A 66 -14.33 -2.91 6.25
N ILE A 67 -13.50 -2.06 6.88
CA ILE A 67 -12.07 -2.03 6.60
C ILE A 67 -11.39 -3.06 7.52
N LEU A 68 -10.93 -4.16 6.94
CA LEU A 68 -10.29 -5.27 7.67
C LEU A 68 -8.90 -4.90 8.16
N SER A 69 -8.14 -4.18 7.33
CA SER A 69 -6.78 -3.78 7.65
C SER A 69 -6.32 -2.60 6.81
N THR A 70 -5.29 -1.93 7.32
CA THR A 70 -4.43 -1.06 6.53
C THR A 70 -3.11 -1.78 6.29
N ILE A 71 -2.71 -1.95 5.03
CA ILE A 71 -1.42 -2.50 4.67
C ILE A 71 -0.48 -1.35 4.31
N PHE A 72 0.72 -1.37 4.87
CA PHE A 72 1.81 -0.52 4.41
C PHE A 72 2.81 -1.35 3.64
N THR A 73 3.05 -0.95 2.39
CA THR A 73 4.01 -1.65 1.52
C THR A 73 5.45 -1.46 1.98
N HIS A 74 5.75 -0.31 2.56
CA HIS A 74 7.04 0.02 3.14
C HIS A 74 6.97 1.28 4.01
N ARG A 75 8.09 1.65 4.64
CA ARG A 75 8.18 2.64 5.72
C ARG A 75 8.33 4.10 5.29
N HIS A 76 8.37 4.44 4.01
CA HIS A 76 8.58 5.83 3.59
C HIS A 76 7.38 6.71 3.88
N ALA A 77 7.67 7.96 4.26
CA ALA A 77 6.67 8.88 4.78
C ALA A 77 5.58 9.27 3.76
N ASP A 78 5.88 9.21 2.47
CA ASP A 78 4.95 9.46 1.38
C ASP A 78 4.01 8.27 1.09
N HIS A 79 4.21 7.11 1.75
CA HIS A 79 3.30 5.98 1.78
C HIS A 79 2.55 5.88 3.12
N ILE A 80 3.20 6.20 4.23
CA ILE A 80 2.60 6.15 5.57
C ILE A 80 1.61 7.30 5.79
N GLY A 81 1.98 8.53 5.42
CA GLY A 81 1.15 9.70 5.64
C GLY A 81 1.13 10.19 7.10
N ASP A 82 0.06 10.91 7.48
CA ASP A 82 -0.20 11.34 8.85
C ASP A 82 -1.05 10.30 9.59
N MET A 83 -0.38 9.36 10.25
CA MET A 83 -1.02 8.26 10.98
C MET A 83 -2.04 8.73 12.00
N LYS A 84 -1.82 9.88 12.65
CA LYS A 84 -2.76 10.42 13.63
C LYS A 84 -4.05 10.85 12.94
N ALA A 85 -3.96 11.67 11.91
CA ALA A 85 -5.13 12.14 11.17
C ALA A 85 -5.88 10.96 10.52
N ILE A 86 -5.15 9.98 9.96
CA ILE A 86 -5.73 8.78 9.35
C ILE A 86 -6.48 7.94 10.38
N SER A 87 -5.94 7.77 11.60
CA SER A 87 -6.60 7.01 12.68
C SER A 87 -7.88 7.68 13.21
N GLU A 88 -8.04 8.98 13.01
CA GLU A 88 -9.27 9.70 13.33
C GLU A 88 -10.38 9.45 12.29
N MET A 89 -10.02 9.08 11.05
CA MET A 89 -10.97 8.75 9.97
C MET A 89 -11.54 7.34 10.12
N TYR A 90 -10.67 6.36 10.42
CA TYR A 90 -11.05 4.97 10.64
C TYR A 90 -10.01 4.25 11.50
N THR A 91 -10.43 3.15 12.11
CA THR A 91 -9.55 2.28 12.90
C THR A 91 -9.57 0.88 12.29
N ALA A 92 -8.40 0.36 11.97
CA ALA A 92 -8.21 -1.00 11.50
C ALA A 92 -6.82 -1.51 11.91
N PRO A 93 -6.61 -2.82 12.05
CA PRO A 93 -5.30 -3.40 12.27
C PRO A 93 -4.33 -3.00 11.15
N ILE A 94 -3.06 -2.78 11.51
CA ILE A 94 -1.99 -2.52 10.54
C ILE A 94 -1.31 -3.85 10.21
N TRP A 95 -1.19 -4.15 8.93
CA TRP A 95 -0.43 -5.28 8.42
C TRP A 95 0.77 -4.77 7.64
N ALA A 96 1.96 -5.10 8.09
CA ALA A 96 3.22 -4.66 7.49
C ALA A 96 4.36 -5.60 7.87
N THR A 97 5.50 -5.51 7.22
CA THR A 97 6.71 -6.23 7.65
C THR A 97 7.24 -5.66 8.97
N VAL A 98 8.11 -6.41 9.63
CA VAL A 98 8.76 -5.98 10.89
C VAL A 98 9.50 -4.66 10.69
N GLU A 99 10.25 -4.53 9.59
CA GLU A 99 11.02 -3.33 9.26
C GLU A 99 10.13 -2.11 9.04
N THR A 100 8.95 -2.30 8.48
CA THR A 100 7.96 -1.23 8.30
C THR A 100 7.34 -0.85 9.64
N HIS A 101 7.01 -1.82 10.49
CA HIS A 101 6.49 -1.56 11.84
C HIS A 101 7.47 -0.80 12.75
N GLU A 102 8.77 -0.91 12.53
CA GLU A 102 9.76 -0.11 13.27
C GLU A 102 9.60 1.40 13.03
N ALA A 103 9.02 1.80 11.90
CA ALA A 103 8.77 3.20 11.54
C ALA A 103 7.35 3.69 11.87
N ILE A 104 6.46 2.81 12.30
CA ILE A 104 5.04 3.10 12.57
C ILE A 104 4.74 2.78 14.03
N PRO A 105 4.00 3.63 14.75
CA PRO A 105 3.55 3.30 16.11
C PRO A 105 2.78 1.98 16.13
N ALA A 106 3.27 1.00 16.86
CA ALA A 106 2.66 -0.33 16.95
C ALA A 106 1.36 -0.33 17.76
N CYS A 107 0.41 -1.16 17.36
CA CYS A 107 -0.80 -1.49 18.09
C CYS A 107 -0.87 -3.01 18.33
N GLU A 108 -1.51 -3.45 19.41
CA GLU A 108 -1.61 -4.87 19.76
C GLU A 108 -2.38 -5.72 18.73
N THR A 109 -3.19 -5.10 17.89
CA THR A 109 -3.98 -5.78 16.85
C THR A 109 -3.24 -5.91 15.52
N ASP A 110 -2.03 -5.38 15.43
CA ASP A 110 -1.25 -5.38 14.21
C ASP A 110 -0.68 -6.77 13.88
N SER A 111 -0.48 -7.02 12.59
CA SER A 111 0.09 -8.27 12.09
C SER A 111 1.38 -8.04 11.33
N MET A 112 2.37 -8.88 11.62
CA MET A 112 3.65 -8.88 10.92
C MET A 112 3.55 -9.74 9.67
N LEU A 113 3.60 -9.09 8.51
CA LEU A 113 3.62 -9.76 7.21
C LEU A 113 5.02 -10.27 6.87
N LYS A 114 5.05 -11.37 6.14
CA LYS A 114 6.28 -11.97 5.60
C LYS A 114 6.02 -12.61 4.24
N GLU A 115 7.09 -12.99 3.59
CA GLU A 115 7.08 -13.72 2.32
C GLU A 115 6.11 -14.90 2.35
N GLY A 116 5.22 -14.98 1.37
CA GLY A 116 4.27 -16.06 1.17
C GLY A 116 2.99 -15.98 2.03
N ASP A 117 2.87 -15.01 2.95
CA ASP A 117 1.60 -14.77 3.63
C ASP A 117 0.52 -14.42 2.61
N SER A 118 -0.71 -14.81 2.88
CA SER A 118 -1.82 -14.53 1.99
C SER A 118 -3.11 -14.23 2.76
N PHE A 119 -3.99 -13.49 2.10
CA PHE A 119 -5.34 -13.23 2.58
C PHE A 119 -6.32 -13.23 1.41
N GLN A 120 -7.57 -13.57 1.70
CA GLN A 120 -8.63 -13.61 0.71
C GLN A 120 -9.58 -12.43 0.89
N LEU A 121 -9.87 -11.75 -0.21
CA LEU A 121 -10.95 -10.76 -0.31
C LEU A 121 -11.90 -11.20 -1.41
N ASP A 122 -13.15 -11.42 -1.04
CA ASP A 122 -14.14 -12.01 -1.95
C ASP A 122 -13.59 -13.32 -2.57
N ASP A 123 -13.52 -13.41 -3.89
CA ASP A 123 -12.98 -14.57 -4.60
C ASP A 123 -11.49 -14.42 -4.98
N VAL A 124 -10.84 -13.31 -4.60
CA VAL A 124 -9.44 -13.01 -4.96
C VAL A 124 -8.51 -13.32 -3.80
N ASN A 125 -7.50 -14.14 -4.06
CA ASN A 125 -6.43 -14.41 -3.09
C ASN A 125 -5.24 -13.50 -3.35
N TRP A 126 -4.84 -12.73 -2.34
CA TRP A 126 -3.68 -11.85 -2.37
C TRP A 126 -2.52 -12.47 -1.62
N THR A 127 -1.36 -12.54 -2.25
CA THR A 127 -0.13 -13.10 -1.69
C THR A 127 0.92 -12.01 -1.54
N ILE A 128 1.62 -12.03 -0.41
CA ILE A 128 2.72 -11.11 -0.09
C ILE A 128 4.01 -11.65 -0.68
N ILE A 129 4.71 -10.79 -1.41
CA ILE A 129 6.06 -11.03 -1.90
C ILE A 129 6.97 -9.95 -1.33
N GLU A 130 7.99 -10.35 -0.58
CA GLU A 130 9.02 -9.42 -0.13
C GLU A 130 9.91 -9.02 -1.30
N THR A 131 10.04 -7.72 -1.52
CA THR A 131 10.85 -7.13 -2.59
C THR A 131 11.75 -6.04 -2.02
N PRO A 132 12.66 -6.38 -1.11
CA PRO A 132 13.61 -5.41 -0.58
C PRO A 132 14.49 -4.86 -1.72
N GLY A 133 15.09 -3.70 -1.48
CA GLY A 133 16.00 -3.10 -2.47
C GLY A 133 15.81 -1.60 -2.57
N HIS A 134 14.58 -1.11 -2.77
CA HIS A 134 14.26 0.30 -2.56
C HIS A 134 14.44 0.66 -1.08
N CYS A 135 13.87 -0.14 -0.18
CA CYS A 135 14.16 -0.10 1.25
C CYS A 135 13.94 -1.49 1.89
N PRO A 136 14.49 -1.74 3.09
CA PRO A 136 14.22 -2.96 3.84
C PRO A 136 12.74 -3.11 4.16
N GLY A 137 12.24 -4.35 4.08
CA GLY A 137 10.86 -4.68 4.42
C GLY A 137 9.82 -4.26 3.39
N GLN A 138 10.21 -3.77 2.20
CA GLN A 138 9.26 -3.50 1.14
C GLN A 138 8.61 -4.79 0.63
N ILE A 139 7.30 -4.72 0.42
CA ILE A 139 6.48 -5.82 -0.12
C ILE A 139 5.71 -5.40 -1.37
N CYS A 140 5.40 -6.38 -2.19
CA CYS A 140 4.37 -6.33 -3.22
C CYS A 140 3.21 -7.24 -2.82
N LEU A 141 2.01 -6.92 -3.31
CA LEU A 141 0.84 -7.79 -3.21
C LEU A 141 0.51 -8.32 -4.60
N VAL A 142 0.37 -9.63 -4.73
CA VAL A 142 0.17 -10.32 -6.00
C VAL A 142 -1.12 -11.11 -5.96
N SER A 143 -1.90 -11.02 -7.03
CA SER A 143 -3.13 -11.80 -7.23
C SER A 143 -3.41 -11.98 -8.72
N GLU A 144 -4.41 -12.77 -9.07
CA GLU A 144 -4.94 -12.85 -10.44
C GLU A 144 -5.55 -11.53 -10.94
N ALA A 145 -5.96 -10.62 -10.02
CA ALA A 145 -6.46 -9.30 -10.36
C ALA A 145 -5.35 -8.30 -10.71
N GLY A 146 -4.10 -8.62 -10.40
CA GLY A 146 -2.93 -7.79 -10.69
C GLY A 146 -1.92 -7.73 -9.55
N ILE A 147 -0.99 -6.78 -9.66
CA ILE A 147 0.11 -6.59 -8.72
C ILE A 147 0.08 -5.16 -8.19
N VAL A 148 0.08 -5.02 -6.87
CA VAL A 148 0.45 -3.76 -6.20
C VAL A 148 1.96 -3.78 -5.98
N SER A 149 2.69 -3.08 -6.82
CA SER A 149 4.16 -3.20 -6.92
C SER A 149 4.93 -2.26 -5.99
N ALA A 150 4.24 -1.38 -5.27
CA ALA A 150 4.88 -0.35 -4.45
C ALA A 150 6.00 0.39 -5.22
N ASP A 151 7.08 0.74 -4.55
CA ASP A 151 8.24 1.41 -5.16
C ASP A 151 9.23 0.42 -5.81
N ASN A 152 8.69 -0.59 -6.55
CA ASN A 152 9.48 -1.40 -7.47
C ASN A 152 9.32 -0.96 -8.91
N VAL A 153 8.10 -0.55 -9.30
CA VAL A 153 7.80 -0.19 -10.69
C VAL A 153 6.98 1.09 -10.73
N VAL A 154 7.44 2.06 -11.51
CA VAL A 154 6.71 3.30 -11.78
C VAL A 154 6.49 3.49 -13.27
N GLN A 155 5.36 4.10 -13.62
CA GLN A 155 5.04 4.40 -15.01
C GLN A 155 5.87 5.55 -15.57
N VAL A 156 6.17 6.55 -14.74
CA VAL A 156 6.88 7.78 -15.13
C VAL A 156 7.95 8.09 -14.09
N GLY A 157 9.15 8.40 -14.56
CA GLY A 157 10.30 8.67 -13.68
C GLY A 157 11.14 7.42 -13.42
N THR A 158 11.74 7.35 -12.25
CA THR A 158 12.60 6.24 -11.83
C THR A 158 12.44 6.01 -10.34
N ILE A 159 12.62 4.77 -9.90
CA ILE A 159 12.72 4.45 -8.49
C ILE A 159 14.10 4.84 -7.97
N LEU A 160 14.13 5.46 -6.80
CA LEU A 160 15.35 5.71 -6.06
C LEU A 160 15.72 4.45 -5.28
N VAL A 161 16.99 4.05 -5.35
CA VAL A 161 17.58 3.07 -4.43
C VAL A 161 18.58 3.85 -3.57
N PRO A 162 18.15 4.31 -2.36
CA PRO A 162 18.93 5.25 -1.58
C PRO A 162 20.18 4.61 -0.98
N SER A 163 21.30 5.33 -1.01
CA SER A 163 22.54 4.89 -0.38
C SER A 163 22.36 4.76 1.14
N GLY A 164 22.73 3.62 1.69
CA GLY A 164 22.68 3.34 3.14
C GLY A 164 21.35 2.75 3.62
N GLU A 165 20.33 2.71 2.78
CA GLU A 165 19.05 2.05 3.06
C GLU A 165 18.72 1.03 1.98
N GLY A 166 18.83 1.42 0.72
CA GLY A 166 18.55 0.56 -0.42
C GLY A 166 19.71 -0.38 -0.77
N ASP A 167 19.38 -1.43 -1.53
CA ASP A 167 20.33 -2.39 -2.11
C ASP A 167 19.97 -2.67 -3.56
N MET A 168 20.86 -2.29 -4.47
CA MET A 168 20.62 -2.40 -5.92
C MET A 168 20.52 -3.86 -6.38
N THR A 169 21.26 -4.78 -5.75
CA THR A 169 21.22 -6.19 -6.11
C THR A 169 19.85 -6.77 -5.78
N SER A 170 19.40 -6.58 -4.55
CA SER A 170 18.06 -7.01 -4.10
C SER A 170 16.94 -6.36 -4.92
N TYR A 171 17.10 -5.08 -5.31
CA TYR A 171 16.14 -4.38 -6.15
C TYR A 171 15.99 -5.05 -7.54
N ILE A 172 17.11 -5.36 -8.19
CA ILE A 172 17.11 -6.04 -9.49
C ILE A 172 16.53 -7.47 -9.36
N GLU A 173 16.88 -8.20 -8.30
CA GLU A 173 16.30 -9.52 -8.02
C GLU A 173 14.77 -9.43 -7.82
N GLY A 174 14.29 -8.42 -7.08
CA GLY A 174 12.87 -8.15 -6.91
C GLY A 174 12.16 -7.90 -8.26
N LEU A 175 12.75 -7.10 -9.15
CA LEU A 175 12.22 -6.86 -10.49
C LEU A 175 12.16 -8.15 -11.33
N HIS A 176 13.18 -9.01 -11.25
CA HIS A 176 13.18 -10.31 -11.93
C HIS A 176 12.06 -11.21 -11.40
N ARG A 177 11.87 -11.28 -10.09
CA ARG A 177 10.78 -12.02 -9.46
C ARG A 177 9.41 -11.55 -9.96
N LEU A 178 9.17 -10.23 -9.99
CA LEU A 178 7.91 -9.65 -10.47
C LEU A 178 7.68 -9.91 -11.97
N ARG A 179 8.74 -9.85 -12.79
CA ARG A 179 8.66 -10.17 -14.23
C ARG A 179 8.29 -11.62 -14.49
N ASP A 180 8.78 -12.53 -13.65
CA ASP A 180 8.67 -13.98 -13.85
C ASP A 180 7.40 -14.56 -13.17
N LEU A 181 6.51 -13.70 -12.65
CA LEU A 181 5.18 -14.08 -12.21
C LEU A 181 4.30 -14.38 -13.42
N ASP A 182 3.65 -15.55 -13.40
CA ASP A 182 2.71 -16.00 -14.44
C ASP A 182 1.33 -15.32 -14.31
#